data_54a1c0b6f4b83f27723a56de8de5c489
#
_entry.id   54a1c0b6f4b83f27723a56de8de5c489
#
_cell.length_a   1.000
_cell.length_b   1.000
_cell.length_c   1.000
_cell.angle_alpha   90.00
_cell.angle_beta   90.00
_cell.angle_gamma   90.00
#
_symmetry.space_group_name_H-M   'P 1'
#
loop_
_entity.id
_entity.type
_entity.pdbx_description
1 polymer ?
#
loop_
_entity_poly.entity_id
_entity_poly.type
_entity_poly.pdbx_seq_one_letter_code
_entity_poly.pdbx_strand_id
1 'polypeptide(L)'
;SISETLGATLELEKAAEYILDAVRDVMRAKRAALWVQSAGVVDLNLAAQVGDPGRSGLLSPDDPDSLTSRVFRKNESEIDNEGLDSRLSVPVQFSVRAGGSRKVGVITLVGRVDDGQFTPSERRQLEAIASQVGAAIENHRLVQESLSKERMSREMELAHEMQMKLLPAVETFDFTNAAGRVQPAEQVGGDFYQLFELPEGRIGVMLGDVSLHGFPSALIMMLTMSAAGIFAQEVESPASVLRKLDDALSDELATTEMFLSLFYGVIDPARGILTYSNAGHPHAFVIRSDGEAERLVATDPPVGFAGSDSYGEDTVIWSNNGDLLLLFTDGLSDTLETKGLKNGEAQILETAIETRFRGASHVIDALFQFSSDTSMSALSDDRAALVVQG
;
A
#
# COMPACT_ATOMS: atom_id res chain seq x y z
N SER A 1 -16.22 -2.20 -5.58
CA SER A 1 -17.22 -1.12 -5.39
C SER A 1 -18.46 -1.67 -4.68
N ILE A 2 -19.30 -0.78 -4.09
CA ILE A 2 -20.56 -1.16 -3.40
C ILE A 2 -21.44 -2.06 -4.29
N SER A 3 -21.46 -1.85 -5.61
CA SER A 3 -22.21 -2.65 -6.58
C SER A 3 -21.71 -4.10 -6.71
N GLU A 4 -20.43 -4.34 -6.58
CA GLU A 4 -19.83 -5.69 -6.70
C GLU A 4 -20.01 -6.49 -5.39
N THR A 5 -19.90 -5.83 -4.24
CA THR A 5 -20.19 -6.45 -2.94
C THR A 5 -21.66 -6.85 -2.87
N LEU A 6 -22.57 -6.00 -3.36
CA LEU A 6 -24.00 -6.31 -3.49
C LEU A 6 -24.25 -7.48 -4.46
N GLY A 7 -23.55 -7.54 -5.60
CA GLY A 7 -23.69 -8.64 -6.56
C GLY A 7 -23.23 -9.99 -5.99
N ALA A 8 -22.07 -10.03 -5.33
CA ALA A 8 -21.53 -11.23 -4.69
C ALA A 8 -22.41 -11.70 -3.52
N THR A 9 -22.97 -10.77 -2.75
CA THR A 9 -23.89 -11.06 -1.65
C THR A 9 -25.19 -11.65 -2.19
N LEU A 10 -25.75 -11.10 -3.27
CA LEU A 10 -26.95 -11.59 -3.92
C LEU A 10 -26.81 -12.99 -4.52
N GLU A 11 -25.63 -13.35 -5.04
CA GLU A 11 -25.35 -14.70 -5.53
C GLU A 11 -25.25 -15.71 -4.38
N LEU A 12 -24.62 -15.31 -3.27
CA LEU A 12 -24.54 -16.16 -2.08
C LEU A 12 -25.93 -16.38 -1.44
N GLU A 13 -26.74 -15.31 -1.35
CA GLU A 13 -28.11 -15.39 -0.84
C GLU A 13 -28.98 -16.33 -1.68
N LYS A 14 -28.96 -16.21 -3.00
CA LYS A 14 -29.71 -17.11 -3.92
C LYS A 14 -29.25 -18.57 -3.81
N ALA A 15 -27.92 -18.80 -3.72
CA ALA A 15 -27.38 -20.13 -3.53
C ALA A 15 -27.79 -20.72 -2.16
N ALA A 16 -27.76 -19.89 -1.11
CA ALA A 16 -28.18 -20.28 0.22
C ALA A 16 -29.70 -20.59 0.28
N GLU A 17 -30.54 -19.79 -0.37
CA GLU A 17 -31.98 -20.09 -0.48
C GLU A 17 -32.24 -21.42 -1.17
N TYR A 18 -31.56 -21.69 -2.31
CA TYR A 18 -31.70 -22.95 -3.02
C TYR A 18 -31.28 -24.15 -2.16
N ILE A 19 -30.17 -24.05 -1.43
CA ILE A 19 -29.70 -25.10 -0.52
C ILE A 19 -30.68 -25.29 0.64
N LEU A 20 -31.18 -24.20 1.23
CA LEU A 20 -32.14 -24.28 2.33
C LEU A 20 -33.47 -24.86 1.88
N ASP A 21 -33.92 -24.59 0.67
CA ASP A 21 -35.14 -25.16 0.13
C ASP A 21 -35.01 -26.67 -0.03
N ALA A 22 -33.88 -27.16 -0.58
CA ALA A 22 -33.58 -28.57 -0.63
C ALA A 22 -33.47 -29.24 0.76
N VAL A 23 -32.84 -28.56 1.70
CA VAL A 23 -32.74 -29.00 3.10
C VAL A 23 -34.11 -29.10 3.76
N ARG A 24 -34.94 -28.09 3.59
CA ARG A 24 -36.33 -28.06 4.10
C ARG A 24 -37.12 -29.26 3.58
N ASP A 25 -37.06 -29.53 2.29
CA ASP A 25 -37.81 -30.59 1.65
C ASP A 25 -37.32 -31.97 2.11
N VAL A 26 -36.00 -32.21 2.11
CA VAL A 26 -35.41 -33.48 2.56
C VAL A 26 -35.73 -33.77 4.04
N MET A 27 -35.67 -32.74 4.88
CA MET A 27 -35.94 -32.80 6.33
C MET A 27 -37.42 -32.72 6.66
N ARG A 28 -38.27 -32.49 5.65
CA ARG A 28 -39.72 -32.29 5.83
C ARG A 28 -40.05 -31.21 6.85
N ALA A 29 -39.22 -30.14 6.89
CA ALA A 29 -39.40 -29.03 7.78
C ALA A 29 -40.42 -28.00 7.21
N LYS A 30 -41.15 -27.28 8.05
CA LYS A 30 -42.04 -26.20 7.65
C LYS A 30 -41.24 -24.97 7.24
N ARG A 31 -40.14 -24.69 7.98
CA ARG A 31 -39.27 -23.54 7.79
C ARG A 31 -37.79 -23.90 7.96
N ALA A 32 -36.91 -23.23 7.20
CA ALA A 32 -35.47 -23.32 7.39
C ALA A 32 -34.86 -21.93 7.28
N ALA A 33 -33.83 -21.67 8.09
CA ALA A 33 -33.10 -20.40 8.09
C ALA A 33 -31.59 -20.66 8.26
N LEU A 34 -30.80 -19.90 7.51
CA LEU A 34 -29.34 -19.86 7.63
C LEU A 34 -28.94 -18.49 8.21
N TRP A 35 -28.28 -18.53 9.34
CA TRP A 35 -27.70 -17.37 10.00
C TRP A 35 -26.18 -17.43 9.86
N VAL A 36 -25.56 -16.31 9.44
CA VAL A 36 -24.11 -16.25 9.17
C VAL A 36 -23.51 -15.06 9.92
N GLN A 37 -22.35 -15.26 10.51
CA GLN A 37 -21.56 -14.19 11.10
C GLN A 37 -20.61 -13.60 10.03
N SER A 38 -20.79 -12.32 9.72
CA SER A 38 -19.89 -11.60 8.82
C SER A 38 -18.60 -11.21 9.52
N ALA A 39 -17.50 -11.07 8.77
CA ALA A 39 -16.23 -10.62 9.33
C ALA A 39 -16.35 -9.21 9.93
N GLY A 40 -15.88 -9.04 11.17
CA GLY A 40 -15.94 -7.76 11.90
C GLY A 40 -17.30 -7.43 12.53
N VAL A 41 -18.32 -8.29 12.38
CA VAL A 41 -19.64 -8.11 12.99
C VAL A 41 -19.85 -9.13 14.10
N VAL A 42 -20.34 -8.68 15.26
CA VAL A 42 -20.61 -9.58 16.39
C VAL A 42 -21.90 -10.37 16.17
N ASP A 43 -22.92 -9.72 15.59
CA ASP A 43 -24.23 -10.29 15.40
C ASP A 43 -24.31 -11.27 14.22
N LEU A 44 -25.28 -12.19 14.29
CA LEU A 44 -25.62 -13.10 13.22
C LEU A 44 -26.62 -12.43 12.28
N ASN A 45 -26.28 -12.40 10.99
CA ASN A 45 -27.15 -11.92 9.92
C ASN A 45 -27.96 -13.10 9.35
N LEU A 46 -29.23 -12.87 9.05
CA LEU A 46 -30.04 -13.83 8.30
C LEU A 46 -29.58 -13.82 6.84
N ALA A 47 -28.85 -14.85 6.44
CA ALA A 47 -28.35 -14.97 5.08
C ALA A 47 -29.42 -15.49 4.11
N ALA A 48 -30.27 -16.42 4.55
CA ALA A 48 -31.40 -16.92 3.78
C ALA A 48 -32.45 -17.54 4.68
N GLN A 49 -33.71 -17.56 4.23
CA GLN A 49 -34.80 -18.31 4.85
C GLN A 49 -35.80 -18.79 3.82
N VAL A 50 -36.39 -19.97 4.08
CA VAL A 50 -37.41 -20.58 3.25
C VAL A 50 -38.57 -21.07 4.11
N GLY A 51 -39.81 -21.06 3.57
CA GLY A 51 -41.05 -21.28 4.29
C GLY A 51 -41.71 -19.99 4.72
N ASP A 52 -42.75 -20.10 5.58
CA ASP A 52 -43.51 -18.92 6.05
C ASP A 52 -42.57 -17.91 6.76
N PRO A 53 -42.63 -16.61 6.44
CA PRO A 53 -41.66 -15.65 6.92
C PRO A 53 -41.64 -15.59 8.46
N GLY A 54 -40.52 -16.04 9.01
CA GLY A 54 -40.20 -15.92 10.43
C GLY A 54 -39.61 -14.56 10.76
N ARG A 55 -38.81 -14.49 11.80
CA ARG A 55 -38.07 -13.25 12.19
C ARG A 55 -37.15 -12.81 11.06
N SER A 56 -37.23 -11.53 10.68
CA SER A 56 -36.25 -10.85 9.86
C SER A 56 -35.34 -10.01 10.74
N GLY A 57 -34.05 -9.93 10.47
CA GLY A 57 -33.12 -9.00 11.10
C GLY A 57 -31.84 -9.63 11.64
N LEU A 58 -31.18 -8.88 12.50
CA LEU A 58 -29.99 -9.29 13.23
C LEU A 58 -30.37 -10.12 14.47
N LEU A 59 -29.60 -11.16 14.75
CA LEU A 59 -29.74 -11.98 15.95
C LEU A 59 -28.45 -11.89 16.77
N SER A 60 -28.60 -11.43 18.02
CA SER A 60 -27.44 -11.39 18.92
C SER A 60 -27.00 -12.82 19.28
N PRO A 61 -25.71 -13.14 19.17
CA PRO A 61 -25.18 -14.41 19.64
C PRO A 61 -25.40 -14.67 21.14
N ASP A 62 -25.63 -13.61 21.91
CA ASP A 62 -25.81 -13.68 23.36
C ASP A 62 -27.26 -13.74 23.79
N ASP A 63 -28.24 -13.78 22.87
CA ASP A 63 -29.65 -13.96 23.18
C ASP A 63 -29.85 -15.34 23.85
N PRO A 64 -30.22 -15.37 25.17
CA PRO A 64 -30.38 -16.62 25.92
C PRO A 64 -31.61 -17.41 25.50
N ASP A 65 -32.63 -16.74 24.96
CA ASP A 65 -33.92 -17.34 24.59
C ASP A 65 -33.91 -17.91 23.18
N SER A 66 -32.85 -17.61 22.40
CA SER A 66 -32.70 -18.11 21.04
C SER A 66 -31.93 -19.43 20.99
N LEU A 67 -32.58 -20.48 20.48
CA LEU A 67 -31.92 -21.75 20.19
C LEU A 67 -30.72 -21.56 19.22
N THR A 68 -30.90 -20.76 18.20
CA THR A 68 -29.85 -20.43 17.22
C THR A 68 -28.61 -19.80 17.88
N SER A 69 -28.81 -18.86 18.79
CA SER A 69 -27.74 -18.20 19.55
C SER A 69 -27.02 -19.16 20.48
N ARG A 70 -27.76 -20.04 21.17
CA ARG A 70 -27.17 -21.09 22.02
C ARG A 70 -26.29 -22.02 21.23
N VAL A 71 -26.78 -22.52 20.08
CA VAL A 71 -26.05 -23.40 19.19
C VAL A 71 -24.80 -22.74 18.62
N PHE A 72 -24.91 -21.48 18.20
CA PHE A 72 -23.75 -20.73 17.72
C PHE A 72 -22.68 -20.56 18.79
N ARG A 73 -23.09 -20.22 20.02
CA ARG A 73 -22.17 -19.99 21.13
C ARG A 73 -21.46 -21.27 21.57
N LYS A 74 -22.23 -22.35 21.81
CA LYS A 74 -21.71 -23.64 22.27
C LYS A 74 -21.00 -24.45 21.17
N ASN A 75 -21.29 -24.13 19.91
CA ASN A 75 -20.86 -24.93 18.75
C ASN A 75 -21.31 -26.40 18.80
N GLU A 76 -22.49 -26.64 19.36
CA GLU A 76 -23.10 -27.95 19.53
C GLU A 76 -24.52 -27.93 18.97
N SER A 77 -24.88 -28.99 18.26
CA SER A 77 -26.23 -29.14 17.70
C SER A 77 -27.26 -29.40 18.79
N GLU A 78 -28.44 -28.79 18.69
CA GLU A 78 -29.50 -28.92 19.70
C GLU A 78 -30.86 -29.17 19.03
N ILE A 79 -31.63 -30.08 19.62
CA ILE A 79 -33.03 -30.35 19.28
C ILE A 79 -33.87 -29.82 20.44
N ASP A 80 -34.86 -28.99 20.15
CA ASP A 80 -35.83 -28.47 21.08
C ASP A 80 -37.24 -28.96 20.67
N ASN A 81 -37.80 -29.81 21.50
CA ASN A 81 -39.10 -30.43 21.29
C ASN A 81 -40.15 -29.95 22.34
N GLU A 82 -39.83 -28.95 23.16
CA GLU A 82 -40.67 -28.48 24.26
C GLU A 82 -41.75 -27.48 23.82
N GLY A 83 -41.58 -26.86 22.61
CA GLY A 83 -42.52 -25.87 22.09
C GLY A 83 -43.65 -26.43 21.22
N LEU A 84 -44.49 -25.52 20.68
CA LEU A 84 -45.54 -25.85 19.70
C LEU A 84 -45.03 -26.46 18.43
N ASP A 85 -43.84 -26.07 18.00
CA ASP A 85 -43.12 -26.61 16.85
C ASP A 85 -41.76 -27.19 17.32
N SER A 86 -41.44 -28.42 16.90
CA SER A 86 -40.12 -29.00 17.09
C SER A 86 -39.07 -28.20 16.31
N ARG A 87 -37.92 -27.96 16.92
CA ARG A 87 -36.82 -27.16 16.37
C ARG A 87 -35.54 -27.99 16.34
N LEU A 88 -34.74 -27.80 15.27
CA LEU A 88 -33.42 -28.42 15.15
C LEU A 88 -32.47 -27.33 14.67
N SER A 89 -31.43 -27.07 15.45
CA SER A 89 -30.36 -26.13 15.08
C SER A 89 -29.01 -26.81 15.08
N VAL A 90 -28.21 -26.57 14.04
CA VAL A 90 -26.86 -27.13 13.89
C VAL A 90 -25.88 -26.00 13.52
N PRO A 91 -24.65 -26.03 14.07
CA PRO A 91 -23.61 -25.07 13.69
C PRO A 91 -23.14 -25.35 12.29
N VAL A 92 -22.94 -24.27 11.52
CA VAL A 92 -22.27 -24.28 10.22
C VAL A 92 -20.81 -24.00 10.46
N GLN A 93 -19.95 -24.94 10.17
CA GLN A 93 -18.51 -24.86 10.44
C GLN A 93 -17.70 -25.53 9.33
N PHE A 94 -16.43 -25.16 9.21
CA PHE A 94 -15.49 -25.80 8.29
C PHE A 94 -14.18 -26.16 9.01
N SER A 95 -13.50 -27.18 8.51
CA SER A 95 -12.22 -27.64 9.05
C SER A 95 -11.07 -26.77 8.55
N VAL A 96 -10.18 -26.34 9.44
CA VAL A 96 -8.97 -25.56 9.11
C VAL A 96 -7.78 -26.50 9.02
N ARG A 97 -6.89 -26.29 8.02
CA ARG A 97 -5.68 -27.14 7.80
C ARG A 97 -4.76 -27.27 9.01
N ALA A 98 -4.77 -26.31 9.91
CA ALA A 98 -3.94 -26.30 11.13
C ALA A 98 -4.50 -27.14 12.30
N GLY A 99 -5.62 -27.85 12.08
CA GLY A 99 -6.33 -28.59 13.12
C GLY A 99 -7.30 -27.69 13.91
N GLY A 100 -8.58 -27.99 13.82
CA GLY A 100 -9.68 -27.25 14.42
C GLY A 100 -10.81 -26.99 13.44
N SER A 101 -11.91 -26.46 13.96
CA SER A 101 -13.02 -26.00 13.13
C SER A 101 -13.32 -24.53 13.41
N ARG A 102 -13.65 -23.79 12.37
CA ARG A 102 -14.11 -22.41 12.46
C ARG A 102 -15.61 -22.39 12.19
N LYS A 103 -16.38 -21.81 13.10
CA LYS A 103 -17.81 -21.60 12.93
C LYS A 103 -18.08 -20.35 12.12
N VAL A 104 -19.03 -20.44 11.21
CA VAL A 104 -19.45 -19.34 10.34
C VAL A 104 -20.93 -19.01 10.47
N GLY A 105 -21.72 -19.89 11.06
CA GLY A 105 -23.15 -19.65 11.18
C GLY A 105 -23.92 -20.77 11.86
N VAL A 106 -25.24 -20.79 11.68
CA VAL A 106 -26.16 -21.82 12.16
C VAL A 106 -27.26 -22.03 11.14
N ILE A 107 -27.62 -23.30 10.87
CA ILE A 107 -28.86 -23.68 10.20
C ILE A 107 -29.89 -24.05 11.25
N THR A 108 -31.06 -23.44 11.18
CA THR A 108 -32.18 -23.71 12.07
C THR A 108 -33.39 -24.18 11.26
N LEU A 109 -33.92 -25.34 11.60
CA LEU A 109 -35.18 -25.87 11.07
C LEU A 109 -36.28 -25.72 12.14
N VAL A 110 -37.49 -25.37 11.71
CA VAL A 110 -38.62 -25.13 12.60
C VAL A 110 -39.86 -25.83 12.07
N GLY A 111 -40.50 -26.66 12.90
CA GLY A 111 -41.69 -27.43 12.60
C GLY A 111 -41.47 -28.52 11.58
N ARG A 112 -42.23 -29.60 11.70
CA ARG A 112 -42.31 -30.66 10.69
C ARG A 112 -43.64 -30.63 9.98
N VAL A 113 -43.65 -31.00 8.70
CA VAL A 113 -44.86 -31.07 7.89
C VAL A 113 -45.86 -32.08 8.42
N ASP A 114 -45.38 -33.14 9.08
CA ASP A 114 -46.17 -34.20 9.71
C ASP A 114 -46.46 -33.97 11.19
N ASP A 115 -46.21 -32.74 11.70
CA ASP A 115 -46.35 -32.33 13.09
C ASP A 115 -45.57 -33.26 14.09
N GLY A 116 -44.62 -34.02 13.61
CA GLY A 116 -43.72 -34.85 14.40
C GLY A 116 -42.56 -34.07 15.02
N GLN A 117 -41.69 -34.80 15.70
CA GLN A 117 -40.47 -34.26 16.31
C GLN A 117 -39.23 -34.58 15.49
N PHE A 118 -38.20 -33.68 15.51
CA PHE A 118 -36.91 -34.02 14.92
C PHE A 118 -36.20 -35.09 15.73
N THR A 119 -35.48 -35.97 15.03
CA THR A 119 -34.80 -37.14 15.59
C THR A 119 -33.28 -36.96 15.61
N PRO A 120 -32.55 -37.71 16.45
CA PRO A 120 -31.08 -37.72 16.43
C PRO A 120 -30.48 -38.14 15.07
N SER A 121 -31.21 -38.90 14.26
CA SER A 121 -30.76 -39.27 12.91
C SER A 121 -30.81 -38.10 11.97
N GLU A 122 -31.88 -37.32 12.00
CA GLU A 122 -32.04 -36.08 11.22
C GLU A 122 -31.03 -35.01 11.65
N ARG A 123 -30.73 -34.93 12.95
CA ARG A 123 -29.65 -34.07 13.43
C ARG A 123 -28.31 -34.38 12.75
N ARG A 124 -27.90 -35.66 12.74
CA ARG A 124 -26.65 -36.08 12.07
C ARG A 124 -26.66 -35.81 10.57
N GLN A 125 -27.79 -35.97 9.89
CA GLN A 125 -27.94 -35.60 8.49
C GLN A 125 -27.73 -34.08 8.28
N LEU A 126 -28.38 -33.26 9.10
CA LEU A 126 -28.24 -31.82 8.99
C LEU A 126 -26.82 -31.36 9.35
N GLU A 127 -26.16 -32.00 10.32
CA GLU A 127 -24.75 -31.73 10.65
C GLU A 127 -23.82 -31.99 9.43
N ALA A 128 -24.04 -33.08 8.70
CA ALA A 128 -23.27 -33.36 7.49
C ALA A 128 -23.51 -32.31 6.39
N ILE A 129 -24.75 -31.88 6.18
CA ILE A 129 -25.10 -30.83 5.24
C ILE A 129 -24.51 -29.48 5.69
N ALA A 130 -24.65 -29.13 6.97
CA ALA A 130 -24.11 -27.90 7.52
C ALA A 130 -22.60 -27.79 7.37
N SER A 131 -21.87 -28.91 7.51
CA SER A 131 -20.43 -28.95 7.24
C SER A 131 -20.08 -28.64 5.77
N GLN A 132 -20.87 -29.19 4.82
CA GLN A 132 -20.69 -28.90 3.39
C GLN A 132 -21.01 -27.43 3.07
N VAL A 133 -22.09 -26.89 3.67
CA VAL A 133 -22.47 -25.48 3.54
C VAL A 133 -21.35 -24.57 4.09
N GLY A 134 -20.80 -24.90 5.24
CA GLY A 134 -19.67 -24.17 5.84
C GLY A 134 -18.44 -24.14 4.93
N ALA A 135 -18.09 -25.30 4.35
CA ALA A 135 -16.98 -25.39 3.40
C ALA A 135 -17.24 -24.57 2.12
N ALA A 136 -18.48 -24.58 1.61
CA ALA A 136 -18.85 -23.80 0.43
C ALA A 136 -18.79 -22.28 0.68
N ILE A 137 -19.30 -21.82 1.84
CA ILE A 137 -19.23 -20.41 2.25
C ILE A 137 -17.77 -19.95 2.36
N GLU A 138 -16.92 -20.72 3.01
CA GLU A 138 -15.51 -20.37 3.16
C GLU A 138 -14.76 -20.39 1.82
N ASN A 139 -15.01 -21.38 0.97
CA ASN A 139 -14.41 -21.42 -0.36
C ASN A 139 -14.81 -20.19 -1.19
N HIS A 140 -16.08 -19.79 -1.17
CA HIS A 140 -16.54 -18.58 -1.85
C HIS A 140 -15.82 -17.34 -1.30
N ARG A 141 -15.72 -17.19 0.02
CA ARG A 141 -15.00 -16.09 0.68
C ARG A 141 -13.53 -16.01 0.22
N LEU A 142 -12.84 -17.16 0.21
CA LEU A 142 -11.42 -17.22 -0.20
C LEU A 142 -11.24 -16.87 -1.68
N VAL A 143 -12.16 -17.31 -2.55
CA VAL A 143 -12.12 -16.95 -3.97
C VAL A 143 -12.31 -15.44 -4.14
N GLN A 144 -13.29 -14.82 -3.46
CA GLN A 144 -13.51 -13.38 -3.52
C GLN A 144 -12.31 -12.60 -2.99
N GLU A 145 -11.72 -13.03 -1.89
CA GLU A 145 -10.50 -12.42 -1.34
C GLU A 145 -9.33 -12.53 -2.32
N SER A 146 -9.16 -13.66 -2.98
CA SER A 146 -8.11 -13.89 -3.98
C SER A 146 -8.31 -12.99 -5.21
N LEU A 147 -9.54 -12.88 -5.72
CA LEU A 147 -9.87 -12.01 -6.85
C LEU A 147 -9.66 -10.52 -6.52
N SER A 148 -10.02 -10.12 -5.31
CA SER A 148 -9.79 -8.73 -4.83
C SER A 148 -8.29 -8.41 -4.73
N LYS A 149 -7.50 -9.34 -4.19
CA LYS A 149 -6.03 -9.19 -4.12
C LYS A 149 -5.40 -9.13 -5.51
N GLU A 150 -5.83 -9.98 -6.43
CA GLU A 150 -5.32 -9.99 -7.81
C GLU A 150 -5.65 -8.68 -8.53
N ARG A 151 -6.88 -8.15 -8.36
CA ARG A 151 -7.26 -6.86 -8.92
C ARG A 151 -6.39 -5.73 -8.35
N MET A 152 -6.25 -5.67 -7.03
CA MET A 152 -5.43 -4.68 -6.37
C MET A 152 -3.97 -4.73 -6.83
N SER A 153 -3.42 -5.94 -7.00
CA SER A 153 -2.05 -6.12 -7.51
C SER A 153 -1.90 -5.58 -8.94
N ARG A 154 -2.88 -5.80 -9.82
CA ARG A 154 -2.86 -5.26 -11.19
C ARG A 154 -2.99 -3.74 -11.22
N GLU A 155 -3.83 -3.16 -10.35
CA GLU A 155 -3.98 -1.71 -10.24
C GLU A 155 -2.65 -1.07 -9.77
N MET A 156 -1.96 -1.70 -8.82
CA MET A 156 -0.64 -1.26 -8.36
C MET A 156 0.45 -1.42 -9.43
N GLU A 157 0.42 -2.47 -10.22
CA GLU A 157 1.36 -2.66 -11.34
C GLU A 157 1.19 -1.56 -12.41
N LEU A 158 -0.05 -1.19 -12.73
CA LEU A 158 -0.33 -0.07 -13.63
C LEU A 158 0.14 1.28 -13.04
N ALA A 159 -0.04 1.49 -11.74
CA ALA A 159 0.45 2.68 -11.06
C ALA A 159 1.99 2.76 -11.11
N HIS A 160 2.67 1.63 -10.89
CA HIS A 160 4.13 1.52 -11.05
C HIS A 160 4.58 1.89 -12.45
N GLU A 161 3.96 1.33 -13.49
CA GLU A 161 4.32 1.66 -14.88
C GLU A 161 4.12 3.15 -15.18
N MET A 162 3.06 3.78 -14.65
CA MET A 162 2.82 5.21 -14.79
C MET A 162 3.89 6.02 -14.07
N GLN A 163 4.22 5.66 -12.84
CA GLN A 163 5.26 6.31 -12.05
C GLN A 163 6.62 6.26 -12.77
N MET A 164 7.02 5.07 -13.24
CA MET A 164 8.31 4.91 -13.93
C MET A 164 8.40 5.68 -15.26
N LYS A 165 7.26 5.95 -15.90
CA LYS A 165 7.21 6.81 -17.11
C LYS A 165 7.34 8.29 -16.82
N LEU A 166 7.05 8.74 -15.59
CA LEU A 166 7.24 10.13 -15.17
C LEU A 166 8.70 10.42 -14.83
N LEU A 167 9.42 9.41 -14.35
CA LEU A 167 10.85 9.55 -14.06
C LEU A 167 11.59 9.77 -15.37
N PRO A 168 12.51 10.75 -15.44
CA PRO A 168 13.23 11.05 -16.66
C PRO A 168 14.13 9.87 -17.02
N ALA A 169 14.07 9.43 -18.28
CA ALA A 169 15.05 8.50 -18.83
C ALA A 169 16.40 9.21 -18.89
N VAL A 170 17.37 8.73 -18.13
CA VAL A 170 18.70 9.35 -18.02
C VAL A 170 19.41 9.48 -19.35
N GLU A 171 19.12 8.58 -20.30
CA GLU A 171 19.67 8.53 -21.64
C GLU A 171 19.23 9.71 -22.54
N THR A 172 18.26 10.52 -22.09
CA THR A 172 17.70 11.64 -22.86
C THR A 172 18.35 13.00 -22.56
N PHE A 173 19.32 13.06 -21.63
CA PHE A 173 19.98 14.31 -21.28
C PHE A 173 21.26 14.50 -22.07
N ASP A 174 21.13 14.84 -23.35
CA ASP A 174 22.29 15.14 -24.24
C ASP A 174 23.07 16.38 -23.79
N PHE A 175 22.55 17.16 -22.84
CA PHE A 175 23.14 18.44 -22.42
C PHE A 175 24.02 18.35 -21.16
N THR A 176 24.04 17.19 -20.48
CA THR A 176 24.90 17.01 -19.30
C THR A 176 25.25 15.54 -19.07
N ASN A 177 26.41 15.30 -18.48
CA ASN A 177 26.78 13.95 -18.02
C ASN A 177 26.08 13.70 -16.68
N ALA A 178 24.86 13.15 -16.73
CA ALA A 178 24.05 12.84 -15.57
C ALA A 178 23.55 11.40 -15.59
N ALA A 179 23.30 10.85 -14.43
CA ALA A 179 22.68 9.55 -14.24
C ALA A 179 21.83 9.55 -12.96
N GLY A 180 20.70 8.87 -13.01
CA GLY A 180 19.85 8.71 -11.85
C GLY A 180 19.15 7.34 -11.87
N ARG A 181 18.78 6.88 -10.68
CA ARG A 181 18.01 5.63 -10.51
C ARG A 181 17.12 5.74 -9.30
N VAL A 182 15.89 5.23 -9.45
CA VAL A 182 14.94 5.02 -8.37
C VAL A 182 14.61 3.54 -8.31
N GLN A 183 14.52 3.01 -7.11
CA GLN A 183 14.09 1.64 -6.84
C GLN A 183 13.13 1.64 -5.65
N PRO A 184 11.81 1.56 -5.91
CA PRO A 184 10.82 1.49 -4.85
C PRO A 184 10.97 0.25 -3.97
N ALA A 185 10.67 0.37 -2.69
CA ALA A 185 10.60 -0.73 -1.74
C ALA A 185 9.38 -1.61 -1.97
N GLU A 186 8.28 -1.01 -2.35
CA GLU A 186 7.03 -1.65 -2.73
C GLU A 186 6.83 -1.56 -4.26
N GLN A 187 5.60 -1.73 -4.72
CA GLN A 187 5.26 -1.58 -6.15
C GLN A 187 5.38 -0.13 -6.62
N VAL A 188 5.11 0.83 -5.74
CA VAL A 188 5.25 2.28 -5.99
C VAL A 188 5.91 2.93 -4.78
N GLY A 189 6.58 4.08 -4.97
CA GLY A 189 7.33 4.75 -3.92
C GLY A 189 7.22 6.26 -3.93
N GLY A 190 7.77 6.91 -2.91
CA GLY A 190 7.79 8.36 -2.73
C GLY A 190 9.03 9.05 -3.30
N ASP A 191 10.10 8.29 -3.52
CA ASP A 191 11.36 8.80 -4.03
C ASP A 191 11.31 9.18 -5.51
N PHE A 192 11.92 10.30 -5.85
CA PHE A 192 12.02 10.75 -7.23
C PHE A 192 13.20 11.67 -7.47
N TYR A 193 13.60 11.79 -8.72
CA TYR A 193 14.50 12.84 -9.19
C TYR A 193 13.99 13.46 -10.49
N GLN A 194 14.47 14.67 -10.77
CA GLN A 194 14.16 15.37 -12.01
C GLN A 194 15.34 16.22 -12.46
N LEU A 195 15.54 16.34 -13.77
CA LEU A 195 16.50 17.23 -14.40
C LEU A 195 15.75 18.18 -15.33
N PHE A 196 16.17 19.44 -15.34
CA PHE A 196 15.54 20.47 -16.14
C PHE A 196 16.60 21.14 -17.01
N GLU A 197 16.34 21.23 -18.30
CA GLU A 197 17.07 22.13 -19.17
C GLU A 197 16.49 23.55 -18.97
N LEU A 198 17.32 24.45 -18.47
CA LEU A 198 16.93 25.84 -18.18
C LEU A 198 17.56 26.78 -19.21
N PRO A 199 17.01 28.01 -19.40
CA PRO A 199 17.59 28.99 -20.29
C PRO A 199 19.08 29.23 -20.01
N GLU A 200 19.83 29.65 -21.05
CA GLU A 200 21.26 29.98 -20.98
C GLU A 200 22.18 28.78 -20.65
N GLY A 201 21.73 27.55 -20.91
CA GLY A 201 22.51 26.34 -20.64
C GLY A 201 22.62 26.01 -19.15
N ARG A 202 21.77 26.56 -18.31
CA ARG A 202 21.67 26.20 -16.90
C ARG A 202 20.95 24.86 -16.74
N ILE A 203 21.27 24.13 -15.68
CA ILE A 203 20.75 22.80 -15.40
C ILE A 203 20.04 22.84 -14.05
N GLY A 204 18.73 22.59 -14.05
CA GLY A 204 17.98 22.36 -12.80
C GLY A 204 18.10 20.89 -12.38
N VAL A 205 18.34 20.67 -11.10
CA VAL A 205 18.55 19.35 -10.51
C VAL A 205 17.66 19.23 -9.28
N MET A 206 16.80 18.22 -9.24
CA MET A 206 15.88 17.97 -8.14
C MET A 206 15.96 16.51 -7.69
N LEU A 207 15.94 16.27 -6.38
CA LEU A 207 15.73 14.98 -5.77
C LEU A 207 14.86 15.17 -4.53
N GLY A 208 13.86 14.32 -4.37
CA GLY A 208 12.93 14.40 -3.24
C GLY A 208 12.52 13.01 -2.76
N ASP A 209 12.09 12.99 -1.51
CA ASP A 209 11.58 11.83 -0.80
C ASP A 209 10.34 12.24 0.00
N VAL A 210 9.21 11.60 -0.29
CA VAL A 210 7.95 11.79 0.42
C VAL A 210 7.89 10.84 1.60
N SER A 211 7.69 11.38 2.80
CA SER A 211 7.56 10.58 4.03
C SER A 211 6.51 9.49 3.90
N LEU A 212 6.73 8.34 4.55
CA LEU A 212 5.99 7.10 4.38
C LEU A 212 6.24 6.48 2.98
N HIS A 213 5.77 5.27 2.77
CA HIS A 213 5.94 4.53 1.51
C HIS A 213 4.59 4.05 0.96
N GLY A 214 4.61 3.59 -0.29
CA GLY A 214 3.45 3.01 -0.93
C GLY A 214 2.61 4.02 -1.74
N PHE A 215 1.34 3.70 -1.96
CA PHE A 215 0.49 4.41 -2.91
C PHE A 215 0.24 5.90 -2.58
N PRO A 216 0.00 6.29 -1.30
CA PRO A 216 -0.19 7.72 -0.98
C PRO A 216 1.05 8.57 -1.26
N SER A 217 2.25 8.11 -0.89
CA SER A 217 3.50 8.83 -1.17
C SER A 217 3.77 8.96 -2.68
N ALA A 218 3.46 7.92 -3.46
CA ALA A 218 3.56 7.96 -4.91
C ALA A 218 2.66 9.03 -5.55
N LEU A 219 1.47 9.28 -5.01
CA LEU A 219 0.58 10.35 -5.49
C LEU A 219 1.16 11.73 -5.22
N ILE A 220 1.66 11.99 -4.02
CA ILE A 220 2.33 13.25 -3.67
C ILE A 220 3.56 13.47 -4.57
N MET A 221 4.36 12.43 -4.76
CA MET A 221 5.50 12.45 -5.68
C MET A 221 5.09 12.87 -7.09
N MET A 222 4.04 12.27 -7.67
CA MET A 222 3.55 12.59 -9.03
C MET A 222 3.05 14.04 -9.13
N LEU A 223 2.35 14.54 -8.10
CA LEU A 223 1.92 15.93 -8.02
C LEU A 223 3.12 16.87 -7.96
N THR A 224 4.11 16.56 -7.11
CA THR A 224 5.35 17.33 -6.96
C THR A 224 6.11 17.42 -8.28
N MET A 225 6.34 16.30 -8.95
CA MET A 225 7.05 16.26 -10.23
C MET A 225 6.34 17.08 -11.31
N SER A 226 5.01 16.98 -11.38
CA SER A 226 4.20 17.71 -12.35
C SER A 226 4.27 19.23 -12.10
N ALA A 227 4.16 19.66 -10.85
CA ALA A 227 4.26 21.07 -10.46
C ALA A 227 5.69 21.62 -10.65
N ALA A 228 6.70 20.83 -10.26
CA ALA A 228 8.10 21.20 -10.42
C ALA A 228 8.48 21.46 -11.88
N GLY A 229 7.97 20.64 -12.82
CA GLY A 229 8.18 20.82 -14.25
C GLY A 229 7.69 22.17 -14.79
N ILE A 230 6.64 22.73 -14.17
CA ILE A 230 6.09 24.05 -14.51
C ILE A 230 6.92 25.15 -13.82
N PHE A 231 7.09 25.05 -12.49
CA PHE A 231 7.70 26.11 -11.70
C PHE A 231 9.18 26.31 -12.00
N ALA A 232 9.93 25.25 -12.30
CA ALA A 232 11.33 25.34 -12.69
C ALA A 232 11.55 26.16 -13.98
N GLN A 233 10.55 26.23 -14.87
CA GLN A 233 10.62 27.04 -16.09
C GLN A 233 10.12 28.47 -15.89
N GLU A 234 9.32 28.73 -14.84
CA GLU A 234 8.72 30.03 -14.60
C GLU A 234 9.58 30.96 -13.75
N VAL A 235 10.38 30.40 -12.83
CA VAL A 235 11.14 31.17 -11.86
C VAL A 235 12.62 30.78 -11.83
N GLU A 236 13.51 31.73 -11.56
CA GLU A 236 14.96 31.51 -11.60
C GLU A 236 15.55 31.04 -10.27
N SER A 237 14.94 31.43 -9.14
CA SER A 237 15.46 31.14 -7.81
C SER A 237 15.01 29.78 -7.29
N PRO A 238 15.95 28.91 -6.84
CA PRO A 238 15.61 27.66 -6.19
C PRO A 238 14.64 27.80 -5.03
N ALA A 239 14.84 28.76 -4.16
CA ALA A 239 13.95 29.06 -3.04
C ALA A 239 12.51 29.39 -3.49
N SER A 240 12.37 30.10 -4.61
CA SER A 240 11.05 30.44 -5.17
C SER A 240 10.34 29.22 -5.75
N VAL A 241 11.06 28.25 -6.31
CA VAL A 241 10.48 26.98 -6.77
C VAL A 241 9.96 26.17 -5.58
N LEU A 242 10.76 26.03 -4.52
CA LEU A 242 10.35 25.30 -3.31
C LEU A 242 9.11 25.92 -2.66
N ARG A 243 9.08 27.26 -2.55
CA ARG A 243 7.92 27.98 -2.02
C ARG A 243 6.65 27.71 -2.83
N LYS A 244 6.72 27.78 -4.18
CA LYS A 244 5.58 27.50 -5.04
C LYS A 244 5.12 26.04 -4.92
N LEU A 245 6.04 25.10 -4.72
CA LEU A 245 5.71 23.70 -4.47
C LEU A 245 5.00 23.52 -3.11
N ASP A 246 5.51 24.16 -2.06
CA ASP A 246 4.89 24.15 -0.73
C ASP A 246 3.46 24.73 -0.78
N ASP A 247 3.28 25.90 -1.40
CA ASP A 247 1.97 26.51 -1.60
C ASP A 247 1.01 25.61 -2.38
N ALA A 248 1.50 24.89 -3.39
CA ALA A 248 0.69 24.01 -4.24
C ALA A 248 0.34 22.67 -3.60
N LEU A 249 1.14 22.20 -2.63
CA LEU A 249 0.98 20.87 -2.01
C LEU A 249 0.48 20.94 -0.56
N SER A 250 0.32 22.14 0.00
CA SER A 250 0.02 22.36 1.42
C SER A 250 -1.23 21.62 1.91
N ASP A 251 -2.31 21.63 1.13
CA ASP A 251 -3.59 21.00 1.50
C ASP A 251 -3.48 19.47 1.48
N GLU A 252 -2.81 18.91 0.49
CA GLU A 252 -2.59 17.47 0.33
C GLU A 252 -1.66 16.94 1.43
N LEU A 253 -0.55 17.63 1.70
CA LEU A 253 0.40 17.26 2.74
C LEU A 253 -0.22 17.35 4.14
N ALA A 254 -1.00 18.41 4.42
CA ALA A 254 -1.71 18.56 5.69
C ALA A 254 -2.79 17.49 5.88
N THR A 255 -3.54 17.15 4.83
CA THR A 255 -4.62 16.15 4.89
C THR A 255 -4.09 14.73 5.09
N THR A 256 -2.93 14.43 4.53
CA THR A 256 -2.29 13.10 4.62
C THR A 256 -1.33 12.97 5.79
N GLU A 257 -1.07 14.06 6.52
CA GLU A 257 -0.04 14.15 7.58
C GLU A 257 1.36 13.75 7.05
N MET A 258 1.62 14.04 5.77
CA MET A 258 2.89 13.76 5.11
C MET A 258 3.74 15.02 4.99
N PHE A 259 5.03 14.82 4.79
CA PHE A 259 5.98 15.86 4.44
C PHE A 259 6.91 15.36 3.34
N LEU A 260 7.63 16.27 2.70
CA LEU A 260 8.53 15.99 1.60
C LEU A 260 9.90 16.58 1.89
N SER A 261 10.93 15.75 1.98
CA SER A 261 12.31 16.21 1.92
C SER A 261 12.68 16.50 0.47
N LEU A 262 13.17 17.71 0.17
CA LEU A 262 13.35 18.14 -1.20
C LEU A 262 14.61 18.99 -1.37
N PHE A 263 15.48 18.57 -2.28
CA PHE A 263 16.59 19.35 -2.79
C PHE A 263 16.25 19.87 -4.19
N TYR A 264 16.41 21.17 -4.43
CA TYR A 264 16.42 21.75 -5.77
C TYR A 264 17.60 22.67 -5.96
N GLY A 265 18.41 22.41 -6.97
CA GLY A 265 19.60 23.20 -7.30
C GLY A 265 19.63 23.59 -8.78
N VAL A 266 20.24 24.74 -9.06
CA VAL A 266 20.50 25.24 -10.41
C VAL A 266 22.01 25.37 -10.61
N ILE A 267 22.55 24.54 -11.49
CA ILE A 267 23.93 24.64 -11.94
C ILE A 267 23.99 25.68 -13.07
N ASP A 268 24.86 26.67 -12.92
CA ASP A 268 25.19 27.65 -13.96
C ASP A 268 26.64 27.43 -14.41
N PRO A 269 26.85 26.68 -15.51
CA PRO A 269 28.19 26.39 -16.00
C PRO A 269 28.96 27.64 -16.46
N ALA A 270 28.23 28.65 -16.93
CA ALA A 270 28.87 29.91 -17.42
C ALA A 270 29.41 30.78 -16.28
N ARG A 271 28.71 30.77 -15.13
CA ARG A 271 29.12 31.50 -13.93
C ARG A 271 29.99 30.64 -12.99
N GLY A 272 30.04 29.35 -13.20
CA GLY A 272 30.78 28.43 -12.34
C GLY A 272 30.21 28.33 -10.92
N ILE A 273 28.89 28.28 -10.80
CA ILE A 273 28.19 28.20 -9.51
C ILE A 273 27.06 27.18 -9.54
N LEU A 274 26.77 26.61 -8.36
CA LEU A 274 25.56 25.87 -8.05
C LEU A 274 24.82 26.65 -6.97
N THR A 275 23.64 27.17 -7.29
CA THR A 275 22.71 27.76 -6.31
C THR A 275 21.64 26.75 -5.96
N TYR A 276 21.34 26.55 -4.68
CA TYR A 276 20.39 25.53 -4.23
C TYR A 276 19.52 25.99 -3.07
N SER A 277 18.37 25.35 -2.93
CA SER A 277 17.50 25.37 -1.76
C SER A 277 17.28 23.92 -1.32
N ASN A 278 17.47 23.64 -0.03
CA ASN A 278 17.41 22.30 0.52
C ASN A 278 16.40 22.27 1.68
N ALA A 279 15.19 21.78 1.41
CA ALA A 279 14.12 21.59 2.37
C ALA A 279 14.25 20.23 3.06
N GLY A 280 15.18 20.14 4.00
CA GLY A 280 15.36 19.00 4.89
C GLY A 280 15.92 17.72 4.24
N HIS A 281 16.45 17.80 3.00
CA HIS A 281 17.06 16.63 2.38
C HIS A 281 18.47 16.36 2.92
N PRO A 282 18.76 15.15 3.51
CA PRO A 282 19.97 14.94 4.30
C PRO A 282 21.23 14.71 3.45
N HIS A 283 21.10 14.12 2.27
CA HIS A 283 22.22 13.59 1.51
C HIS A 283 22.42 14.31 0.17
N ALA A 284 22.99 15.52 0.24
CA ALA A 284 23.35 16.33 -0.90
C ALA A 284 24.83 16.75 -0.79
N PHE A 285 25.64 16.46 -1.83
CA PHE A 285 27.08 16.68 -1.79
C PHE A 285 27.61 17.16 -3.14
N VAL A 286 28.60 18.05 -3.09
CA VAL A 286 29.51 18.31 -4.20
C VAL A 286 30.84 17.60 -3.90
N ILE A 287 31.21 16.64 -4.74
CA ILE A 287 32.49 15.98 -4.68
C ILE A 287 33.43 16.70 -5.65
N ARG A 288 34.47 17.28 -5.10
CA ARG A 288 35.45 18.04 -5.87
C ARG A 288 36.36 17.12 -6.70
N SER A 289 37.03 17.70 -7.68
CA SER A 289 37.99 16.94 -8.53
C SER A 289 39.11 16.27 -7.74
N ASP A 290 39.53 16.83 -6.60
CA ASP A 290 40.53 16.22 -5.68
C ASP A 290 39.95 15.14 -4.78
N GLY A 291 38.63 14.97 -4.75
CA GLY A 291 37.92 13.97 -3.93
C GLY A 291 37.40 14.52 -2.59
N GLU A 292 37.56 15.81 -2.31
CA GLU A 292 36.92 16.41 -1.15
C GLU A 292 35.40 16.46 -1.36
N ALA A 293 34.61 16.02 -0.38
CA ALA A 293 33.16 16.03 -0.42
C ALA A 293 32.63 17.17 0.48
N GLU A 294 31.98 18.15 -0.15
CA GLU A 294 31.32 19.27 0.50
C GLU A 294 29.82 18.98 0.64
N ARG A 295 29.28 18.99 1.86
CA ARG A 295 27.86 18.80 2.10
C ARG A 295 27.07 20.06 1.83
N LEU A 296 25.99 19.94 1.05
CA LEU A 296 25.02 21.00 0.82
C LEU A 296 23.92 20.91 1.90
N VAL A 297 24.12 21.67 2.96
CA VAL A 297 23.27 21.60 4.16
C VAL A 297 21.83 22.06 3.89
N ALA A 298 20.88 21.57 4.70
CA ALA A 298 19.51 22.02 4.63
C ALA A 298 19.41 23.52 4.93
N THR A 299 18.70 24.25 4.08
CA THR A 299 18.39 25.69 4.25
C THR A 299 17.10 25.88 5.04
N ASP A 300 16.19 24.88 4.98
CA ASP A 300 14.85 24.93 5.54
C ASP A 300 14.38 23.56 6.02
N PRO A 301 13.32 23.49 6.85
CA PRO A 301 12.63 22.24 7.15
C PRO A 301 11.99 21.62 5.89
N PRO A 302 11.61 20.34 5.92
CA PRO A 302 10.88 19.67 4.83
C PRO A 302 9.61 20.42 4.43
N VAL A 303 9.26 20.33 3.15
CA VAL A 303 8.01 20.88 2.58
C VAL A 303 6.81 20.23 3.29
N GLY A 304 5.81 21.04 3.66
CA GLY A 304 4.66 20.61 4.45
C GLY A 304 4.89 20.59 5.96
N PHE A 305 6.09 20.88 6.43
CA PHE A 305 6.43 20.99 7.86
C PHE A 305 6.22 22.43 8.33
N ALA A 306 4.98 22.78 8.63
CA ALA A 306 4.48 24.04 9.19
C ALA A 306 5.27 25.35 8.92
N GLY A 307 4.74 26.15 8.01
CA GLY A 307 4.83 27.60 8.11
C GLY A 307 6.18 28.25 7.81
N SER A 308 6.83 27.86 6.71
CA SER A 308 7.92 28.67 6.17
C SER A 308 7.36 29.74 5.24
N ASP A 309 7.24 30.99 5.72
CA ASP A 309 6.87 32.15 4.87
C ASP A 309 7.93 32.42 3.79
N SER A 310 9.12 31.83 3.91
CA SER A 310 10.22 31.98 2.94
C SER A 310 11.19 30.83 3.02
N TYR A 311 11.55 30.27 1.85
CA TYR A 311 12.66 29.33 1.70
C TYR A 311 13.97 30.09 1.52
N GLY A 312 15.05 29.60 2.11
CA GLY A 312 16.41 30.07 1.92
C GLY A 312 17.07 29.47 0.70
N GLU A 313 18.15 30.10 0.24
CA GLU A 313 19.03 29.49 -0.77
C GLU A 313 20.49 29.79 -0.42
N ASP A 314 21.37 28.87 -0.87
CA ASP A 314 22.82 29.04 -0.72
C ASP A 314 23.51 28.76 -2.06
N THR A 315 24.76 29.18 -2.16
CA THR A 315 25.54 29.11 -3.41
C THR A 315 26.93 28.58 -3.13
N VAL A 316 27.34 27.57 -3.90
CA VAL A 316 28.69 27.02 -3.87
C VAL A 316 29.35 27.13 -5.25
N ILE A 317 30.67 27.13 -5.27
CA ILE A 317 31.42 27.09 -6.51
C ILE A 317 31.15 25.77 -7.23
N TRP A 318 31.05 25.82 -8.57
CA TRP A 318 30.90 24.65 -9.43
C TRP A 318 31.97 24.67 -10.51
N SER A 319 32.69 23.57 -10.65
CA SER A 319 33.68 23.41 -11.72
C SER A 319 33.20 22.39 -12.75
N ASN A 320 33.12 22.83 -14.00
CA ASN A 320 32.83 21.95 -15.14
C ASN A 320 33.98 20.95 -15.45
N ASN A 321 35.07 20.99 -14.69
CA ASN A 321 36.25 20.17 -14.89
C ASN A 321 36.42 19.16 -13.73
N GLY A 322 35.41 18.35 -13.47
CA GLY A 322 35.50 17.21 -12.58
C GLY A 322 34.80 17.31 -11.23
N ASP A 323 34.03 18.39 -10.97
CA ASP A 323 33.10 18.36 -9.84
C ASP A 323 31.92 17.43 -10.14
N LEU A 324 31.41 16.79 -9.11
CA LEU A 324 30.31 15.84 -9.20
C LEU A 324 29.28 16.18 -8.11
N LEU A 325 28.04 16.50 -8.52
CA LEU A 325 26.92 16.62 -7.61
C LEU A 325 26.36 15.22 -7.39
N LEU A 326 26.28 14.80 -6.12
CA LEU A 326 25.69 13.55 -5.67
C LEU A 326 24.54 13.83 -4.72
N LEU A 327 23.36 13.36 -5.10
CA LEU A 327 22.14 13.38 -4.27
C LEU A 327 21.68 11.94 -4.08
N PHE A 328 21.22 11.57 -2.87
CA PHE A 328 20.62 10.25 -2.63
C PHE A 328 19.69 10.28 -1.43
N THR A 329 18.73 9.35 -1.38
CA THR A 329 17.78 9.18 -0.28
C THR A 329 18.34 8.27 0.81
N ASP A 330 17.80 8.36 2.02
CA ASP A 330 18.24 7.60 3.19
C ASP A 330 18.08 6.09 3.01
N GLY A 331 17.06 5.62 2.27
CA GLY A 331 16.90 4.20 1.98
C GLY A 331 18.13 3.56 1.29
N LEU A 332 18.97 4.35 0.60
CA LEU A 332 20.22 3.86 0.04
C LEU A 332 21.28 3.67 1.13
N SER A 333 21.45 4.63 2.08
CA SER A 333 22.39 4.54 3.20
C SER A 333 21.95 3.51 4.25
N ASP A 334 20.66 3.47 4.57
CA ASP A 334 20.09 2.55 5.56
C ASP A 334 20.19 1.09 5.12
N THR A 335 20.05 0.84 3.82
CA THR A 335 20.29 -0.50 3.26
C THR A 335 21.72 -1.00 3.58
N LEU A 336 22.71 -0.13 3.58
CA LEU A 336 24.09 -0.49 3.92
C LEU A 336 24.29 -0.68 5.44
N GLU A 337 23.61 0.11 6.26
CA GLU A 337 23.69 0.00 7.72
C GLU A 337 23.01 -1.28 8.24
N THR A 338 21.89 -1.68 7.67
CA THR A 338 21.22 -2.96 7.97
C THR A 338 22.10 -4.17 7.65
N LYS A 339 23.05 -4.02 6.73
CA LYS A 339 24.09 -5.03 6.41
C LYS A 339 25.25 -5.07 7.42
N GLY A 340 25.20 -4.27 8.48
CA GLY A 340 26.24 -4.20 9.52
C GLY A 340 27.43 -3.32 9.13
N LEU A 341 27.34 -2.57 8.03
CA LEU A 341 28.31 -1.54 7.69
C LEU A 341 27.98 -0.29 8.50
N LYS A 342 28.86 0.08 9.41
CA LYS A 342 28.73 1.32 10.16
C LYS A 342 28.92 2.50 9.22
N ASN A 343 27.98 3.44 9.22
CA ASN A 343 28.02 4.68 8.44
C ASN A 343 27.83 4.44 6.93
N GLY A 344 26.58 4.12 6.51
CA GLY A 344 26.20 3.92 5.11
C GLY A 344 26.51 5.11 4.21
N GLU A 345 26.33 6.34 4.71
CA GLU A 345 26.68 7.57 3.98
C GLU A 345 28.16 7.63 3.58
N ALA A 346 29.07 7.32 4.51
CA ALA A 346 30.50 7.34 4.21
C ALA A 346 30.88 6.31 3.12
N GLN A 347 30.23 5.16 3.13
CA GLN A 347 30.44 4.13 2.10
C GLN A 347 29.97 4.58 0.71
N ILE A 348 28.83 5.28 0.66
CA ILE A 348 28.29 5.86 -0.58
C ILE A 348 29.26 6.91 -1.11
N LEU A 349 29.74 7.81 -0.26
CA LEU A 349 30.71 8.84 -0.64
C LEU A 349 32.03 8.23 -1.13
N GLU A 350 32.59 7.23 -0.44
CA GLU A 350 33.79 6.53 -0.83
C GLU A 350 33.63 5.87 -2.21
N THR A 351 32.53 5.14 -2.43
CA THR A 351 32.22 4.52 -3.72
C THR A 351 32.09 5.55 -4.84
N ALA A 352 31.41 6.68 -4.59
CA ALA A 352 31.27 7.75 -5.55
C ALA A 352 32.63 8.40 -5.89
N ILE A 353 33.46 8.65 -4.89
CA ILE A 353 34.82 9.22 -5.05
C ILE A 353 35.69 8.28 -5.88
N GLU A 354 35.68 6.97 -5.61
CA GLU A 354 36.49 5.99 -6.36
C GLU A 354 36.05 5.84 -7.81
N THR A 355 34.75 5.98 -8.10
CA THR A 355 34.18 5.73 -9.42
C THR A 355 33.96 6.98 -10.27
N ARG A 356 34.10 8.20 -9.69
CA ARG A 356 33.74 9.48 -10.32
C ARG A 356 34.34 9.71 -11.72
N PHE A 357 35.53 9.21 -11.97
CA PHE A 357 36.20 9.40 -13.29
C PHE A 357 35.67 8.48 -14.40
N ARG A 358 34.74 7.58 -14.10
CA ARG A 358 34.19 6.63 -15.09
C ARG A 358 32.85 7.09 -15.68
N GLY A 359 32.38 8.28 -15.30
CA GLY A 359 31.10 8.86 -15.74
C GLY A 359 29.95 8.57 -14.79
N ALA A 360 28.93 9.45 -14.85
CA ALA A 360 27.79 9.44 -13.94
C ALA A 360 27.04 8.09 -13.88
N SER A 361 26.81 7.45 -15.04
CA SER A 361 26.14 6.14 -15.09
C SER A 361 26.90 5.06 -14.34
N HIS A 362 28.25 5.08 -14.41
CA HIS A 362 29.06 4.09 -13.71
C HIS A 362 29.04 4.30 -12.19
N VAL A 363 28.98 5.56 -11.74
CA VAL A 363 28.80 5.89 -10.30
C VAL A 363 27.46 5.32 -9.81
N ILE A 364 26.35 5.59 -10.50
CA ILE A 364 25.03 5.06 -10.14
C ILE A 364 25.03 3.52 -10.12
N ASP A 365 25.60 2.87 -11.14
CA ASP A 365 25.68 1.41 -11.18
C ASP A 365 26.46 0.85 -9.98
N ALA A 366 27.59 1.46 -9.63
CA ALA A 366 28.40 1.04 -8.48
C ALA A 366 27.62 1.19 -7.16
N LEU A 367 26.92 2.30 -6.94
CA LEU A 367 26.12 2.55 -5.75
C LEU A 367 25.00 1.52 -5.58
N PHE A 368 24.25 1.25 -6.64
CA PHE A 368 23.15 0.29 -6.59
C PHE A 368 23.61 -1.17 -6.59
N GLN A 369 24.71 -1.51 -7.24
CA GLN A 369 25.31 -2.85 -7.19
C GLN A 369 25.78 -3.18 -5.79
N PHE A 370 26.46 -2.26 -5.12
CA PHE A 370 26.90 -2.40 -3.74
C PHE A 370 25.71 -2.62 -2.78
N SER A 371 24.57 -2.01 -3.09
CA SER A 371 23.32 -2.21 -2.31
C SER A 371 22.56 -3.50 -2.67
N SER A 372 22.80 -4.13 -3.84
CA SER A 372 22.05 -5.31 -4.32
C SER A 372 22.64 -6.66 -3.93
N ASP A 373 23.93 -6.74 -3.57
CA ASP A 373 24.66 -7.99 -3.31
C ASP A 373 24.23 -8.74 -2.04
N THR A 374 22.98 -8.56 -1.59
CA THR A 374 22.47 -9.26 -0.42
C THR A 374 21.13 -9.92 -0.71
N SER A 375 21.10 -11.21 -0.45
CA SER A 375 19.97 -12.10 -0.47
C SER A 375 18.65 -11.51 0.08
N MET A 376 17.59 -11.51 -0.75
CA MET A 376 16.18 -11.77 -0.46
C MET A 376 15.54 -11.23 0.86
N SER A 377 15.94 -10.11 1.42
CA SER A 377 15.06 -9.33 2.29
C SER A 377 14.37 -8.25 1.44
N ALA A 378 13.06 -8.11 1.59
CA ALA A 378 12.34 -6.97 1.03
C ALA A 378 13.07 -5.68 1.44
N LEU A 379 13.17 -4.73 0.50
CA LEU A 379 13.72 -3.41 0.81
C LEU A 379 12.89 -2.80 1.95
N SER A 380 13.55 -2.15 2.88
CA SER A 380 12.89 -1.49 4.01
C SER A 380 12.36 -0.12 3.63
N ASP A 381 12.94 0.51 2.61
CA ASP A 381 12.57 1.85 2.12
C ASP A 381 12.88 2.01 0.64
N ASP A 382 12.30 3.06 0.02
CA ASP A 382 12.59 3.47 -1.34
C ASP A 382 14.04 3.93 -1.45
N ARG A 383 14.65 3.77 -2.62
CA ARG A 383 16.04 4.15 -2.86
C ARG A 383 16.14 4.98 -4.11
N ALA A 384 16.67 6.18 -4.00
CA ALA A 384 16.99 7.02 -5.14
C ALA A 384 18.40 7.58 -5.05
N ALA A 385 19.02 7.77 -6.20
CA ALA A 385 20.25 8.54 -6.33
C ALA A 385 20.29 9.25 -7.68
N LEU A 386 20.88 10.44 -7.67
CA LEU A 386 21.13 11.26 -8.86
C LEU A 386 22.56 11.81 -8.82
N VAL A 387 23.24 11.67 -9.94
CA VAL A 387 24.59 12.18 -10.15
C VAL A 387 24.60 13.12 -11.36
N VAL A 388 25.19 14.29 -11.19
CA VAL A 388 25.50 15.22 -12.29
C VAL A 388 26.98 15.53 -12.25
N GLN A 389 27.65 15.41 -13.40
CA GLN A 389 29.09 15.61 -13.52
C GLN A 389 29.37 16.85 -14.38
N GLY A 390 30.27 17.69 -13.85
CA GLY A 390 30.76 18.88 -14.54
C GLY A 390 31.84 18.61 -15.62
#